data_f4d5d7d8403f841c2becbfaa250a6cb5
#
_entry.id   f4d5d7d8403f841c2becbfaa250a6cb5
#
_cell.length_a   1.000
_cell.length_b   1.000
_cell.length_c   1.000
_cell.angle_alpha   90.00
_cell.angle_beta   90.00
_cell.angle_gamma   90.00
#
_symmetry.space_group_name_H-M   'P 1'
#
loop_
_entity.id
_entity.type
_entity.pdbx_description
1 polymer ?
#
loop_
_entity_poly.entity_id
_entity_poly.type
_entity_poly.pdbx_seq_one_letter_code
_entity_poly.pdbx_strand_id
1 'polypeptide(L)'
;MTQDCFDSLATADVNNRLPKGIHVTKTDDASDLGIERTHCREEELPWGYLYLHNMTVPVFERQMNAYNATHPDAPHACFVHRSYSYKQKTERGGVKKELKPTVSGLVFLQGTTSDLQAFLRLYYPQYHLVKDRSRNAPASITNAVMQPFMTVLRNNPERVTF
;
A
#
# COMPACT_ATOMS: atom_id res chain seq x y z
N MET A 1 -8.19 -13.53 62.04
CA MET A 1 -6.73 -13.81 62.06
C MET A 1 -6.18 -13.98 60.64
N THR A 2 -6.83 -14.71 59.82
CA THR A 2 -6.36 -14.92 58.44
C THR A 2 -6.54 -13.70 57.55
N GLN A 3 -7.44 -12.84 57.90
CA GLN A 3 -7.81 -11.69 57.10
C GLN A 3 -6.74 -10.60 57.07
N ASP A 4 -6.13 -10.34 58.22
CA ASP A 4 -5.09 -9.31 58.35
C ASP A 4 -3.79 -9.66 57.60
N CYS A 5 -3.44 -10.92 57.60
CA CYS A 5 -2.27 -11.36 56.84
C CYS A 5 -2.48 -11.29 55.33
N PHE A 6 -3.68 -11.57 54.89
CA PHE A 6 -4.00 -11.57 53.48
C PHE A 6 -4.03 -10.14 52.91
N ASP A 7 -4.71 -9.24 53.61
CA ASP A 7 -4.79 -7.85 53.21
C ASP A 7 -3.43 -7.15 53.15
N SER A 8 -2.57 -7.48 54.12
CA SER A 8 -1.23 -6.93 54.17
C SER A 8 -0.35 -7.37 53.02
N LEU A 9 -0.44 -8.63 52.64
CA LEU A 9 0.33 -9.15 51.51
C LEU A 9 -0.17 -8.62 50.16
N ALA A 10 -1.46 -8.59 50.00
CA ALA A 10 -2.07 -8.09 48.76
C ALA A 10 -1.75 -6.60 48.56
N THR A 11 -1.86 -5.82 49.63
CA THR A 11 -1.59 -4.38 49.55
C THR A 11 -0.12 -4.07 49.30
N ALA A 12 0.76 -4.80 49.95
CA ALA A 12 2.20 -4.59 49.77
C ALA A 12 2.66 -4.95 48.34
N ASP A 13 2.22 -6.06 47.84
CA ASP A 13 2.60 -6.51 46.52
C ASP A 13 2.04 -5.62 45.41
N VAL A 14 0.81 -5.25 45.53
CA VAL A 14 0.15 -4.36 44.57
C VAL A 14 0.80 -2.98 44.57
N ASN A 15 1.01 -2.42 45.74
CA ASN A 15 1.60 -1.09 45.84
C ASN A 15 3.06 -1.01 45.39
N ASN A 16 3.82 -2.07 45.59
CA ASN A 16 5.21 -2.09 45.14
C ASN A 16 5.39 -2.33 43.66
N ARG A 17 4.44 -2.96 43.02
CA ARG A 17 4.54 -3.28 41.58
C ARG A 17 3.81 -2.30 40.69
N LEU A 18 2.65 -1.88 41.11
CA LEU A 18 1.81 -0.98 40.31
C LEU A 18 2.31 0.47 40.28
N PRO A 19 2.82 1.04 41.41
CA PRO A 19 3.22 2.45 41.40
C PRO A 19 4.44 2.73 40.53
N LYS A 20 5.09 1.74 40.05
CA LYS A 20 6.27 1.93 39.19
C LYS A 20 5.94 2.53 37.84
N GLY A 21 4.74 3.00 37.67
CA GLY A 21 4.36 3.82 36.53
C GLY A 21 4.59 3.20 35.16
N ILE A 22 5.10 1.98 35.16
CA ILE A 22 5.46 1.31 33.90
C ILE A 22 4.24 1.18 32.97
N HIS A 23 3.08 0.95 33.57
CA HIS A 23 1.87 0.84 32.79
C HIS A 23 1.31 2.20 32.36
N VAL A 24 1.54 3.26 33.14
CA VAL A 24 1.16 4.62 32.78
C VAL A 24 1.97 5.09 31.59
N THR A 25 3.26 4.89 31.63
CA THR A 25 4.16 5.19 30.52
C THR A 25 3.78 4.40 29.25
N LYS A 26 3.44 3.14 29.44
CA LYS A 26 3.00 2.30 28.31
C LYS A 26 1.65 2.71 27.74
N THR A 27 0.77 3.23 28.57
CA THR A 27 -0.54 3.67 28.11
C THR A 27 -0.44 4.97 27.30
N ASP A 28 0.38 5.88 27.77
CA ASP A 28 0.64 7.14 27.09
C ASP A 28 1.40 6.88 25.79
N ASP A 29 2.40 6.03 25.81
CA ASP A 29 3.13 5.60 24.63
C ASP A 29 2.23 4.84 23.64
N ALA A 30 1.26 4.10 24.12
CA ALA A 30 0.35 3.37 23.24
C ALA A 30 -0.64 4.28 22.50
N SER A 31 -1.03 5.40 23.10
CA SER A 31 -1.86 6.39 22.42
C SER A 31 -1.08 7.16 21.36
N ASP A 32 0.14 7.55 21.65
CA ASP A 32 1.03 8.20 20.70
C ASP A 32 1.47 7.23 19.60
N LEU A 33 1.79 5.99 19.96
CA LEU A 33 2.10 4.94 19.00
C LEU A 33 0.90 4.60 18.08
N GLY A 34 -0.32 4.80 18.55
CA GLY A 34 -1.52 4.62 17.75
C GLY A 34 -1.61 5.61 16.60
N ILE A 35 -1.25 6.86 16.83
CA ILE A 35 -1.23 7.91 15.80
C ILE A 35 -0.05 7.71 14.84
N GLU A 36 1.13 7.41 15.37
CA GLU A 36 2.31 7.11 14.55
C GLU A 36 2.14 5.86 13.72
N ARG A 37 1.53 4.81 14.27
CA ARG A 37 1.24 3.58 13.51
C ARG A 37 0.32 3.81 12.33
N THR A 38 -0.61 4.74 12.41
CA THR A 38 -1.50 5.04 11.31
C THR A 38 -0.77 5.75 10.18
N HIS A 39 0.15 6.65 10.51
CA HIS A 39 0.93 7.38 9.52
C HIS A 39 2.05 6.52 8.90
N CYS A 40 2.80 5.78 9.70
CA CYS A 40 3.84 4.87 9.22
C CYS A 40 3.26 3.70 8.43
N ARG A 41 2.02 3.30 8.69
CA ARG A 41 1.39 2.16 8.05
C ARG A 41 1.21 2.35 6.54
N GLU A 42 0.89 3.54 6.08
CA GLU A 42 0.76 3.82 4.64
C GLU A 42 2.12 3.80 3.94
N GLU A 43 3.16 4.32 4.58
CA GLU A 43 4.52 4.33 4.02
C GLU A 43 5.15 2.94 3.98
N GLU A 44 4.75 2.05 4.88
CA GLU A 44 5.31 0.69 5.00
C GLU A 44 4.55 -0.37 4.20
N LEU A 45 3.34 -0.10 3.74
CA LEU A 45 2.55 -1.08 3.00
C LEU A 45 3.26 -1.53 1.72
N PRO A 46 3.32 -2.84 1.47
CA PRO A 46 3.94 -3.39 0.27
C PRO A 46 3.11 -3.10 -0.97
N TRP A 47 3.70 -3.36 -2.12
CA TRP A 47 3.07 -3.23 -3.42
C TRP A 47 2.89 -4.60 -4.06
N GLY A 48 1.70 -4.86 -4.57
CA GLY A 48 1.41 -5.93 -5.50
C GLY A 48 1.27 -5.40 -6.92
N TYR A 49 1.27 -6.27 -7.91
CA TYR A 49 1.04 -5.87 -9.29
C TYR A 49 0.20 -6.89 -10.05
N LEU A 50 -0.48 -6.40 -11.07
CA LEU A 50 -1.34 -7.19 -11.93
C LEU A 50 -1.31 -6.67 -13.36
N TYR A 51 -1.80 -7.48 -14.30
CA TYR A 51 -1.98 -7.09 -15.68
C TYR A 51 -3.47 -6.97 -16.00
N LEU A 52 -3.87 -5.80 -16.48
CA LEU A 52 -5.20 -5.51 -16.98
C LEU A 52 -5.19 -5.46 -18.51
N HIS A 53 -6.37 -5.57 -19.13
CA HIS A 53 -6.50 -5.18 -20.51
C HIS A 53 -6.28 -3.67 -20.65
N ASN A 54 -5.58 -3.25 -21.71
CA ASN A 54 -5.18 -1.84 -21.89
C ASN A 54 -6.36 -0.86 -21.83
N MET A 55 -7.50 -1.23 -22.40
CA MET A 55 -8.69 -0.40 -22.37
C MET A 55 -9.29 -0.26 -20.97
N THR A 56 -8.99 -1.18 -20.08
CA THR A 56 -9.50 -1.19 -18.70
C THR A 56 -8.66 -0.32 -17.76
N VAL A 57 -7.40 -0.06 -18.09
CA VAL A 57 -6.48 0.68 -17.19
C VAL A 57 -7.03 2.05 -16.78
N PRO A 58 -7.49 2.93 -17.67
CA PRO A 58 -8.01 4.24 -17.27
C PRO A 58 -9.28 4.15 -16.43
N VAL A 59 -10.12 3.16 -16.69
CA VAL A 59 -11.36 2.91 -15.93
C VAL A 59 -10.98 2.42 -14.53
N PHE A 60 -10.05 1.50 -14.45
CA PHE A 60 -9.54 0.97 -13.19
C PHE A 60 -8.93 2.07 -12.30
N GLU A 61 -8.07 2.93 -12.84
CA GLU A 61 -7.50 4.05 -12.09
C GLU A 61 -8.58 4.99 -11.54
N ARG A 62 -9.59 5.29 -12.34
CA ARG A 62 -10.71 6.14 -11.93
C ARG A 62 -11.52 5.51 -10.80
N GLN A 63 -11.78 4.22 -10.88
CA GLN A 63 -12.50 3.47 -9.87
C GLN A 63 -11.68 3.33 -8.57
N MET A 64 -10.36 3.15 -8.68
CA MET A 64 -9.49 3.17 -7.50
C MET A 64 -9.50 4.52 -6.80
N ASN A 65 -9.44 5.61 -7.54
CA ASN A 65 -9.53 6.95 -6.96
C ASN A 65 -10.89 7.18 -6.26
N ALA A 66 -11.98 6.73 -6.86
CA ALA A 66 -13.30 6.79 -6.25
C ALA A 66 -13.39 5.91 -4.99
N TYR A 67 -12.84 4.71 -5.02
CA TYR A 67 -12.76 3.82 -3.86
C TYR A 67 -11.97 4.48 -2.73
N ASN A 68 -10.80 5.03 -3.00
CA ASN A 68 -9.96 5.69 -2.00
C ASN A 68 -10.65 6.91 -1.38
N ALA A 69 -11.43 7.66 -2.17
CA ALA A 69 -12.22 8.78 -1.66
C ALA A 69 -13.32 8.36 -0.68
N THR A 70 -13.87 7.16 -0.85
CA THR A 70 -14.91 6.61 0.03
C THR A 70 -14.35 5.77 1.19
N HIS A 71 -13.09 5.36 1.12
CA HIS A 71 -12.41 4.55 2.12
C HIS A 71 -11.09 5.20 2.57
N PRO A 72 -11.14 6.36 3.23
CA PRO A 72 -9.94 7.08 3.63
C PRO A 72 -9.08 6.32 4.66
N ASP A 73 -9.70 5.40 5.42
CA ASP A 73 -9.02 4.61 6.44
C ASP A 73 -8.17 3.46 5.87
N ALA A 74 -8.45 3.04 4.65
CA ALA A 74 -7.75 1.94 3.98
C ALA A 74 -7.60 2.21 2.47
N PRO A 75 -6.91 3.29 2.08
CA PRO A 75 -6.70 3.60 0.69
C PRO A 75 -5.72 2.62 0.05
N HIS A 76 -5.91 2.34 -1.23
CA HIS A 76 -4.97 1.59 -2.05
C HIS A 76 -4.38 2.51 -3.11
N ALA A 77 -3.13 2.91 -2.95
CA ALA A 77 -2.46 3.68 -3.98
C ALA A 77 -2.29 2.86 -5.25
N CYS A 78 -2.55 3.50 -6.38
CA CYS A 78 -2.43 2.89 -7.70
C CYS A 78 -1.35 3.61 -8.50
N PHE A 79 -0.43 2.86 -9.08
CA PHE A 79 0.62 3.42 -9.92
C PHE A 79 0.66 2.72 -11.28
N VAL A 80 0.58 3.52 -12.34
CA VAL A 80 0.75 3.09 -13.73
C VAL A 80 1.84 3.94 -14.36
N HIS A 81 2.96 3.32 -14.72
CA HIS A 81 4.01 4.04 -15.41
C HIS A 81 3.61 4.35 -16.85
N ARG A 82 3.79 5.61 -17.26
CA ARG A 82 3.53 6.09 -18.63
C ARG A 82 4.77 6.72 -19.20
N SER A 83 5.02 6.44 -20.47
CA SER A 83 6.07 7.07 -21.25
C SER A 83 5.54 7.69 -22.52
N TYR A 84 6.30 8.62 -23.09
CA TYR A 84 5.93 9.23 -24.36
C TYR A 84 6.21 8.29 -25.53
N SER A 85 5.21 8.12 -26.37
CA SER A 85 5.29 7.42 -27.64
C SER A 85 5.12 8.42 -28.77
N TYR A 86 5.95 8.31 -29.79
CA TYR A 86 5.95 9.19 -30.95
C TYR A 86 5.40 8.44 -32.18
N LYS A 87 4.33 8.96 -32.76
CA LYS A 87 3.76 8.43 -34.00
C LYS A 87 3.86 9.44 -35.13
N GLN A 88 4.33 9.00 -36.29
CA GLN A 88 4.27 9.82 -37.48
C GLN A 88 2.81 10.00 -37.96
N LYS A 89 2.45 11.23 -38.28
CA LYS A 89 1.18 11.54 -38.94
C LYS A 89 1.33 11.31 -40.44
N THR A 90 0.51 10.43 -40.98
CA THR A 90 0.58 10.00 -42.38
C THR A 90 0.09 11.05 -43.38
N GLU A 91 -0.82 11.97 -42.99
CA GLU A 91 -1.49 12.85 -43.94
C GLU A 91 -0.87 14.24 -44.13
N ARG A 92 -0.09 14.76 -43.19
CA ARG A 92 0.47 16.11 -43.24
C ARG A 92 1.92 16.24 -42.80
N GLY A 93 2.59 15.15 -42.64
CA GLY A 93 3.92 15.16 -42.00
C GLY A 93 3.84 15.68 -40.56
N GLY A 94 4.72 15.23 -39.71
CA GLY A 94 4.79 15.64 -38.30
C GLY A 94 4.68 14.44 -37.36
N VAL A 95 5.03 14.68 -36.12
CA VAL A 95 5.08 13.65 -35.09
C VAL A 95 4.01 13.95 -34.04
N LYS A 96 3.18 12.99 -33.72
CA LYS A 96 2.25 13.07 -32.61
C LYS A 96 2.87 12.43 -31.38
N LYS A 97 3.00 13.22 -30.32
CA LYS A 97 3.46 12.76 -29.00
C LYS A 97 2.25 12.30 -28.19
N GLU A 98 2.24 11.07 -27.75
CA GLU A 98 1.18 10.48 -26.93
C GLU A 98 1.76 9.87 -25.66
N LEU A 99 1.12 10.11 -24.52
CA LEU A 99 1.47 9.49 -23.25
C LEU A 99 0.72 8.16 -23.11
N LYS A 100 1.44 7.06 -23.04
CA LYS A 100 0.87 5.70 -22.96
C LYS A 100 1.50 4.90 -21.82
N PRO A 101 0.77 3.92 -21.25
CA PRO A 101 1.39 2.96 -20.35
C PRO A 101 2.62 2.33 -21.02
N THR A 102 3.75 2.38 -20.34
CA THR A 102 5.03 1.86 -20.87
C THR A 102 4.99 0.36 -21.04
N VAL A 103 4.44 -0.33 -20.04
CA VAL A 103 4.14 -1.76 -20.11
C VAL A 103 2.63 -1.91 -20.20
N SER A 104 2.20 -2.58 -21.25
CA SER A 104 0.79 -2.79 -21.56
C SER A 104 0.06 -3.47 -20.41
N GLY A 105 -0.91 -2.78 -19.83
CA GLY A 105 -1.76 -3.32 -18.77
C GLY A 105 -1.15 -3.45 -17.39
N LEU A 106 0.13 -3.17 -17.20
CA LEU A 106 0.80 -3.31 -15.91
C LEU A 106 0.35 -2.21 -14.93
N VAL A 107 -0.16 -2.64 -13.79
CA VAL A 107 -0.63 -1.77 -12.71
C VAL A 107 -0.05 -2.24 -11.38
N PHE A 108 0.46 -1.30 -10.59
CA PHE A 108 0.92 -1.54 -9.23
C PHE A 108 -0.12 -1.00 -8.23
N LEU A 109 -0.38 -1.78 -7.19
CA LEU A 109 -1.30 -1.43 -6.10
C LEU A 109 -0.60 -1.54 -4.76
N GLN A 110 -0.76 -0.54 -3.92
CA GLN A 110 -0.24 -0.57 -2.56
C GLN A 110 -1.27 -1.13 -1.60
N GLY A 111 -0.86 -2.07 -0.77
CA GLY A 111 -1.70 -2.71 0.24
C GLY A 111 -1.17 -4.07 0.62
N THR A 112 -1.76 -4.64 1.66
CA THR A 112 -1.46 -6.04 2.00
C THR A 112 -2.00 -6.98 0.92
N THR A 113 -1.34 -8.10 0.73
CA THR A 113 -1.78 -9.10 -0.26
C THR A 113 -3.24 -9.53 -0.06
N SER A 114 -3.65 -9.72 1.20
CA SER A 114 -5.02 -10.12 1.53
C SER A 114 -6.04 -9.05 1.19
N ASP A 115 -5.75 -7.79 1.50
CA ASP A 115 -6.64 -6.67 1.22
C ASP A 115 -6.80 -6.44 -0.29
N LEU A 116 -5.68 -6.49 -1.03
CA LEU A 116 -5.69 -6.37 -2.48
C LEU A 116 -6.44 -7.53 -3.14
N GLN A 117 -6.28 -8.75 -2.66
CA GLN A 117 -7.04 -9.89 -3.16
C GLN A 117 -8.54 -9.77 -2.84
N ALA A 118 -8.91 -9.29 -1.65
CA ALA A 118 -10.30 -9.06 -1.30
C ALA A 118 -10.92 -7.98 -2.20
N PHE A 119 -10.21 -6.87 -2.42
CA PHE A 119 -10.63 -5.83 -3.34
C PHE A 119 -10.84 -6.36 -4.76
N LEU A 120 -9.87 -7.11 -5.31
CA LEU A 120 -9.99 -7.66 -6.66
C LEU A 120 -11.14 -8.65 -6.77
N ARG A 121 -11.35 -9.52 -5.79
CA ARG A 121 -12.51 -10.45 -5.80
C ARG A 121 -13.83 -9.73 -5.85
N LEU A 122 -13.94 -8.60 -5.17
CA LEU A 122 -15.20 -7.86 -5.08
C LEU A 122 -15.49 -7.07 -6.36
N TYR A 123 -14.49 -6.40 -6.91
CA TYR A 123 -14.69 -5.45 -8.00
C TYR A 123 -14.19 -5.95 -9.35
N TYR A 124 -13.19 -6.85 -9.36
CA TYR A 124 -12.51 -7.32 -10.57
C TYR A 124 -12.15 -8.81 -10.47
N PRO A 125 -13.14 -9.70 -10.31
CA PRO A 125 -12.90 -11.13 -10.07
C PRO A 125 -12.11 -11.83 -11.17
N GLN A 126 -12.08 -11.28 -12.37
CA GLN A 126 -11.34 -11.80 -13.52
C GLN A 126 -9.82 -11.51 -13.46
N TYR A 127 -9.39 -10.59 -12.59
CA TYR A 127 -7.99 -10.22 -12.45
C TYR A 127 -7.40 -10.70 -11.14
N HIS A 128 -6.14 -11.08 -11.19
CA HIS A 128 -5.41 -11.60 -10.04
C HIS A 128 -4.03 -10.94 -9.93
N LEU A 129 -3.54 -10.81 -8.70
CA LEU A 129 -2.15 -10.40 -8.48
C LEU A 129 -1.21 -11.42 -9.12
N VAL A 130 -0.14 -10.92 -9.73
CA VAL A 130 0.90 -11.77 -10.30
C VAL A 130 1.58 -12.56 -9.19
N LYS A 131 1.78 -13.84 -9.42
CA LYS A 131 2.42 -14.74 -8.46
C LYS A 131 3.93 -14.79 -8.65
N ASP A 132 4.63 -14.78 -7.54
CA ASP A 132 6.04 -15.16 -7.51
C ASP A 132 6.13 -16.69 -7.67
N ARG A 133 6.80 -17.12 -8.72
CA ARG A 133 6.94 -18.55 -9.05
C ARG A 133 7.74 -19.33 -7.99
N SER A 134 8.67 -18.65 -7.32
CA SER A 134 9.52 -19.29 -6.31
C SER A 134 8.77 -19.58 -5.01
N ARG A 135 7.79 -18.74 -4.67
CA ARG A 135 7.04 -18.82 -3.41
C ARG A 135 5.63 -19.35 -3.55
N ASN A 136 5.15 -19.52 -4.79
CA ASN A 136 3.77 -19.85 -5.12
C ASN A 136 2.73 -18.95 -4.41
N ALA A 137 3.10 -17.71 -4.15
CA ALA A 137 2.32 -16.68 -3.49
C ALA A 137 2.30 -15.41 -4.35
N PRO A 138 1.35 -14.49 -4.16
CA PRO A 138 1.38 -13.21 -4.84
C PRO A 138 2.70 -12.49 -4.63
N ALA A 139 3.25 -11.93 -5.70
CA ALA A 139 4.48 -11.16 -5.63
C ALA A 139 4.26 -9.88 -4.82
N SER A 140 5.20 -9.58 -3.95
CA SER A 140 5.16 -8.42 -3.07
C SER A 140 6.47 -7.64 -3.17
N ILE A 141 6.36 -6.35 -3.40
CA ILE A 141 7.48 -5.42 -3.49
C ILE A 141 7.42 -4.50 -2.28
N THR A 142 8.51 -4.40 -1.54
CA THR A 142 8.56 -3.49 -0.39
C THR A 142 8.46 -2.02 -0.84
N ASN A 143 7.85 -1.18 -0.02
CA ASN A 143 7.73 0.24 -0.32
C ASN A 143 9.11 0.93 -0.46
N ALA A 144 10.10 0.50 0.31
CA ALA A 144 11.47 0.99 0.22
C ALA A 144 12.11 0.77 -1.17
N VAL A 145 11.72 -0.28 -1.89
CA VAL A 145 12.14 -0.54 -3.27
C VAL A 145 11.27 0.22 -4.26
N MET A 146 9.97 0.27 -4.01
CA MET A 146 9.02 0.85 -4.96
C MET A 146 9.10 2.38 -5.02
N GLN A 147 9.34 3.09 -3.92
CA GLN A 147 9.42 4.55 -3.88
C GLN A 147 10.52 5.14 -4.78
N PRO A 148 11.79 4.72 -4.67
CA PRO A 148 12.83 5.23 -5.58
C PRO A 148 12.56 4.83 -7.03
N PHE A 149 12.03 3.64 -7.27
CA PHE A 149 11.65 3.19 -8.61
C PHE A 149 10.60 4.12 -9.24
N MET A 150 9.50 4.41 -8.54
CA MET A 150 8.48 5.34 -9.03
C MET A 150 9.03 6.74 -9.26
N THR A 151 9.93 7.21 -8.40
CA THR A 151 10.57 8.53 -8.53
C THR A 151 11.39 8.62 -9.80
N VAL A 152 12.22 7.62 -10.07
CA VAL A 152 13.03 7.56 -11.30
C VAL A 152 12.12 7.54 -12.54
N LEU A 153 11.08 6.73 -12.52
CA LEU A 153 10.16 6.60 -13.65
C LEU A 153 9.38 7.91 -13.93
N ARG A 154 8.91 8.58 -12.89
CA ARG A 154 8.18 9.85 -13.01
C ARG A 154 9.05 10.97 -13.58
N ASN A 155 10.32 11.01 -13.17
CA ASN A 155 11.25 12.06 -13.57
C ASN A 155 11.85 11.82 -14.97
N ASN A 156 11.73 10.63 -15.53
CA ASN A 156 12.34 10.28 -16.81
C ASN A 156 11.35 9.62 -17.79
N PRO A 157 10.24 10.28 -18.14
CA PRO A 157 9.19 9.67 -18.97
C PRO A 157 9.63 9.38 -20.41
N GLU A 158 10.71 10.00 -20.87
CA GLU A 158 11.23 9.83 -22.25
C GLU A 158 12.38 8.82 -22.35
N ARG A 159 12.98 8.42 -21.21
CA ARG A 159 14.20 7.61 -21.20
C ARG A 159 14.00 6.15 -20.80
N VAL A 160 12.81 5.81 -20.33
CA VAL A 160 12.54 4.45 -19.86
C VAL A 160 11.92 3.64 -20.99
N THR A 161 12.69 2.71 -21.50
CA THR A 161 12.25 1.63 -22.42
C THR A 161 12.49 0.30 -21.71
N PHE A 162 11.49 -0.56 -21.70
CA PHE A 162 11.57 -1.91 -21.16
C PHE A 162 11.69 -2.91 -22.31
#